data_89874129610f3bb02bf205b4fda5840b
#
_entry.id   89874129610f3bb02bf205b4fda5840b
#
_cell.length_a   1.000
_cell.length_b   1.000
_cell.length_c   1.000
_cell.angle_alpha   90.00
_cell.angle_beta   90.00
_cell.angle_gamma   90.00
#
_symmetry.space_group_name_H-M   'P 1'
#
loop_
_entity.id
_entity.type
_entity.pdbx_description
1 polymer ?
#
loop_
_entity_poly.entity_id
_entity_poly.type
_entity_poly.pdbx_seq_one_letter_code
_entity_poly.pdbx_strand_id
1 'polypeptide(L)'
;EGPNIGLISYLATFARINEYGFVEAPFRRVDKKTGVVTRDVVYMTADVEDDYIVAQANEPLDEQGCFKNAKVNARCRGDFLEVEREKADYMDVSPRMVVS
;
A
#
# COMPACT_ATOMS: atom_id res chain seq x y z
N GLU A 1 -9.93 11.13 -15.99
CA GLU A 1 -9.21 9.98 -15.80
C GLU A 1 -7.76 10.22 -15.71
N GLY A 2 -7.13 9.68 -14.81
CA GLY A 2 -5.73 9.82 -14.63
C GLY A 2 -5.18 8.52 -14.07
N PRO A 3 -3.90 8.50 -13.67
CA PRO A 3 -3.29 7.30 -13.14
C PRO A 3 -4.04 6.71 -11.94
N ASN A 4 -4.72 7.56 -11.17
CA ASN A 4 -5.42 7.10 -9.98
C ASN A 4 -6.61 6.22 -10.29
N ILE A 5 -7.28 6.44 -11.43
CA ILE A 5 -8.43 5.63 -11.79
C ILE A 5 -8.01 4.20 -12.12
N GLY A 6 -6.88 4.05 -12.79
CA GLY A 6 -6.34 2.72 -13.06
C GLY A 6 -5.97 1.99 -11.80
N LEU A 7 -5.37 2.68 -10.84
CA LEU A 7 -5.00 2.07 -9.57
C LEU A 7 -6.24 1.66 -8.78
N ILE A 8 -7.25 2.50 -8.74
CA ILE A 8 -8.48 2.20 -8.01
C ILE A 8 -9.15 0.97 -8.61
N SER A 9 -9.24 0.90 -9.94
CA SER A 9 -9.83 -0.27 -10.60
C SER A 9 -9.03 -1.52 -10.31
N TYR A 10 -7.71 -1.41 -10.29
CA TYR A 10 -6.85 -2.53 -10.01
C TYR A 10 -7.08 -3.06 -8.59
N LEU A 11 -7.10 -2.17 -7.61
CA LEU A 11 -7.33 -2.58 -6.22
C LEU A 11 -8.70 -3.21 -6.06
N ALA A 12 -9.72 -2.69 -6.75
CA ALA A 12 -11.06 -3.28 -6.69
C ALA A 12 -11.09 -4.68 -7.26
N THR A 13 -10.28 -4.95 -8.30
CA THR A 13 -10.22 -6.27 -8.91
C THR A 13 -9.69 -7.32 -7.94
N PHE A 14 -8.77 -6.95 -7.05
CA PHE A 14 -8.16 -7.87 -6.11
C PHE A 14 -8.71 -7.73 -4.70
N ALA A 15 -9.74 -6.89 -4.53
CA ALA A 15 -10.44 -6.78 -3.27
C ALA A 15 -11.23 -8.07 -3.03
N ARG A 16 -11.51 -8.33 -1.77
CA ARG A 16 -12.33 -9.47 -1.40
C ARG A 16 -13.33 -9.01 -0.34
N ILE A 17 -14.35 -9.84 -0.11
CA ILE A 17 -15.35 -9.56 0.90
C ILE A 17 -15.09 -10.49 2.09
N ASN A 18 -14.97 -9.92 3.29
CA ASN A 18 -14.70 -10.72 4.47
C ASN A 18 -15.99 -11.36 4.99
N GLU A 19 -15.90 -12.13 6.07
CA GLU A 19 -17.03 -12.87 6.61
C GLU A 19 -18.15 -11.98 7.12
N TYR A 20 -17.86 -10.71 7.36
CA TYR A 20 -18.87 -9.75 7.83
C TYR A 20 -19.48 -8.94 6.69
N GLY A 21 -19.10 -9.22 5.46
CA GLY A 21 -19.64 -8.52 4.30
C GLY A 21 -18.94 -7.23 3.93
N PHE A 22 -17.81 -6.92 4.53
CA PHE A 22 -17.05 -5.72 4.21
C PHE A 22 -16.00 -6.00 3.15
N VAL A 23 -15.74 -5.00 2.30
CA VAL A 23 -14.72 -5.12 1.26
C VAL A 23 -13.34 -4.88 1.86
N GLU A 24 -12.41 -5.78 1.58
CA GLU A 24 -11.03 -5.66 1.97
C GLU A 24 -10.14 -5.54 0.74
N ALA A 25 -9.13 -4.69 0.82
CA ALA A 25 -8.14 -4.53 -0.23
C ALA A 25 -6.78 -5.05 0.23
N PRO A 26 -5.91 -5.47 -0.72
CA PRO A 26 -4.59 -6.00 -0.36
C PRO A 26 -3.57 -4.89 -0.18
N PHE A 27 -2.68 -5.08 0.79
CA PHE A 27 -1.57 -4.16 1.06
C PHE A 27 -0.33 -4.97 1.39
N ARG A 28 0.84 -4.43 1.04
CA ARG A 28 2.12 -5.06 1.38
C ARG A 28 2.59 -4.53 2.73
N ARG A 29 3.02 -5.43 3.58
CA ARG A 29 3.50 -5.05 4.90
C ARG A 29 4.92 -4.50 4.83
N VAL A 30 5.19 -3.41 5.56
CA VAL A 30 6.54 -2.87 5.69
C VAL A 30 7.13 -3.36 7.00
N ASP A 31 8.32 -3.94 6.93
CA ASP A 31 9.04 -4.38 8.12
C ASP A 31 9.71 -3.17 8.76
N LYS A 32 9.21 -2.77 9.92
CA LYS A 32 9.71 -1.56 10.59
C LYS A 32 11.15 -1.71 11.10
N LYS A 33 11.59 -2.92 11.31
CA LYS A 33 12.95 -3.15 11.81
C LYS A 33 14.00 -2.95 10.73
N THR A 34 13.70 -3.39 9.52
CA THR A 34 14.66 -3.34 8.41
C THR A 34 14.32 -2.28 7.40
N GLY A 35 13.09 -1.79 7.40
CA GLY A 35 12.61 -0.84 6.39
C GLY A 35 12.25 -1.50 5.08
N VAL A 36 12.25 -2.81 5.02
CA VAL A 36 11.96 -3.54 3.78
C VAL A 36 10.45 -3.64 3.57
N VAL A 37 10.03 -3.33 2.35
CA VAL A 37 8.64 -3.57 1.93
C VAL A 37 8.56 -5.04 1.55
N THR A 38 7.90 -5.83 2.40
CA THR A 38 7.85 -7.28 2.22
C THR A 38 6.86 -7.67 1.13
N ARG A 39 6.86 -8.93 0.77
CA ARG A 39 5.86 -9.47 -0.16
C ARG A 39 4.67 -10.07 0.59
N ASP A 40 4.65 -9.92 1.90
CA ASP A 40 3.50 -10.37 2.70
C ASP A 40 2.32 -9.45 2.41
N VAL A 41 1.24 -10.02 1.94
CA VAL A 41 0.03 -9.26 1.60
C VAL A 41 -0.96 -9.41 2.75
N VAL A 42 -1.44 -8.27 3.23
CA VAL A 42 -2.44 -8.22 4.30
C VAL A 42 -3.69 -7.57 3.72
N TYR A 43 -4.84 -8.15 3.97
CA TYR A 43 -6.11 -7.58 3.52
C TYR A 43 -6.72 -6.77 4.65
N MET A 44 -7.15 -5.55 4.34
CA MET A 44 -7.74 -4.65 5.32
C MET A 44 -8.96 -3.95 4.76
N THR A 45 -9.93 -3.68 5.63
CA THR A 45 -11.05 -2.81 5.29
C THR A 45 -10.60 -1.36 5.39
N ALA A 46 -11.43 -0.44 4.85
CA ALA A 46 -11.07 0.98 4.84
C ALA A 46 -10.90 1.56 6.25
N ASP A 47 -11.73 1.15 7.19
CA ASP A 47 -11.63 1.67 8.54
C ASP A 47 -10.37 1.18 9.27
N VAL A 48 -9.91 -0.03 8.98
CA VAL A 48 -8.65 -0.53 9.52
C VAL A 48 -7.47 0.20 8.88
N GLU A 49 -7.54 0.39 7.57
CA GLU A 49 -6.50 1.11 6.83
C GLU A 49 -6.31 2.53 7.34
N ASP A 50 -7.37 3.17 7.82
CA ASP A 50 -7.30 4.53 8.32
C ASP A 50 -6.36 4.69 9.51
N ASP A 51 -6.06 3.61 10.21
CA ASP A 51 -5.14 3.65 11.35
C ASP A 51 -3.67 3.61 10.92
N TYR A 52 -3.41 3.44 9.63
CA TYR A 52 -2.05 3.21 9.13
C TYR A 52 -1.68 4.18 8.03
N ILE A 53 -0.38 4.36 7.82
CA ILE A 53 0.17 5.16 6.74
C ILE A 53 0.56 4.21 5.62
N VAL A 54 -0.04 4.38 4.44
CA VAL A 54 0.13 3.49 3.31
C VAL A 54 0.87 4.21 2.19
N ALA A 55 2.06 3.75 1.88
CA ALA A 55 2.85 4.32 0.77
C ALA A 55 2.20 3.94 -0.57
N GLN A 56 2.36 4.81 -1.56
CA GLN A 56 1.79 4.57 -2.87
C GLN A 56 2.57 3.51 -3.63
N ALA A 57 1.86 2.77 -4.47
CA ALA A 57 2.44 1.65 -5.21
C ALA A 57 3.57 2.05 -6.14
N ASN A 58 3.59 3.32 -6.57
CA ASN A 58 4.60 3.80 -7.51
C ASN A 58 5.86 4.35 -6.85
N GLU A 59 5.96 4.30 -5.52
CA GLU A 59 7.19 4.72 -4.86
C GLU A 59 8.32 3.77 -5.23
N PRO A 60 9.48 4.29 -5.64
CA PRO A 60 10.58 3.42 -6.05
C PRO A 60 11.20 2.70 -4.87
N LEU A 61 11.52 1.44 -5.09
CA LEU A 61 12.22 0.60 -4.11
C LEU A 61 13.60 0.24 -4.63
N ASP A 62 14.54 0.06 -3.73
CA ASP A 62 15.88 -0.37 -4.10
C ASP A 62 15.94 -1.89 -4.25
N GLU A 63 17.14 -2.42 -4.46
CA GLU A 63 17.33 -3.85 -4.69
C GLU A 63 16.94 -4.70 -3.50
N GLN A 64 16.98 -4.13 -2.31
CA GLN A 64 16.64 -4.84 -1.09
C GLN A 64 15.14 -4.73 -0.75
N GLY A 65 14.42 -3.89 -1.49
CA GLY A 65 13.00 -3.69 -1.22
C GLY A 65 12.70 -2.54 -0.29
N CYS A 66 13.68 -1.70 -0.01
CA CYS A 66 13.49 -0.51 0.82
C CYS A 66 13.14 0.69 -0.05
N PHE A 67 12.44 1.66 0.54
CA PHE A 67 12.14 2.90 -0.18
C PHE A 67 13.44 3.62 -0.52
N LYS A 68 13.56 4.03 -1.78
CA LYS A 68 14.75 4.77 -2.22
C LYS A 68 14.80 6.18 -1.67
N ASN A 69 13.64 6.83 -1.56
CA ASN A 69 13.56 8.21 -1.11
C ASN A 69 13.44 8.28 0.39
N ALA A 70 14.06 9.29 0.99
CA ALA A 70 13.94 9.50 2.43
C ALA A 70 12.51 9.86 2.83
N LYS A 71 11.79 10.54 1.92
CA LYS A 71 10.38 10.85 2.11
C LYS A 71 9.59 10.20 0.99
N VAL A 72 8.45 9.63 1.34
CA VAL A 72 7.62 8.89 0.40
C VAL A 72 6.22 9.48 0.35
N ASN A 73 5.60 9.37 -0.83
CA ASN A 73 4.21 9.74 -0.98
C ASN A 73 3.35 8.64 -0.41
N ALA A 74 2.41 9.03 0.44
CA ALA A 74 1.57 8.08 1.15
C ALA A 74 0.17 8.66 1.32
N ARG A 75 -0.70 7.88 1.93
CA ARG A 75 -2.01 8.38 2.30
C ARG A 75 -2.35 7.88 3.70
N CYS A 76 -3.16 8.67 4.39
CA CYS A 76 -3.69 8.31 5.68
C CYS A 76 -5.07 8.94 5.79
N ARG A 77 -6.06 8.12 6.10
CA ARG A 77 -7.45 8.55 6.24
C ARG A 77 -7.97 9.29 5.01
N GLY A 78 -7.56 8.82 3.83
CA GLY A 78 -8.00 9.42 2.58
C GLY A 78 -7.23 10.65 2.15
N ASP A 79 -6.36 11.18 2.98
CA ASP A 79 -5.54 12.34 2.64
C ASP A 79 -4.19 11.89 2.10
N PHE A 80 -3.75 12.53 1.01
CA PHE A 80 -2.42 12.28 0.46
C PHE A 80 -1.42 13.19 1.17
N LEU A 81 -0.28 12.61 1.54
CA LEU A 81 0.74 13.34 2.28
C LEU A 81 2.11 12.75 1.96
N GLU A 82 3.14 13.50 2.33
CA GLU A 82 4.52 13.02 2.21
C GLU A 82 5.05 12.81 3.61
N VAL A 83 5.59 11.61 3.86
CA VAL A 83 6.08 11.24 5.19
C VAL A 83 7.48 10.67 5.07
N GLU A 84 8.20 10.68 6.17
CA GLU A 84 9.47 9.98 6.24
C GLU A 84 9.23 8.49 6.01
N ARG A 85 10.13 7.85 5.26
CA ARG A 85 9.94 6.45 4.88
C ARG A 85 9.78 5.51 6.08
N GLU A 86 10.35 5.88 7.22
CA GLU A 86 10.24 5.08 8.44
C GLU A 86 8.81 5.08 9.00
N LYS A 87 7.99 6.01 8.57
CA LYS A 87 6.63 6.14 9.05
C LYS A 87 5.63 5.32 8.27
N ALA A 88 6.01 4.81 7.10
CA ALA A 88 5.10 4.01 6.28
C ALA A 88 4.90 2.65 6.92
N ASP A 89 3.65 2.26 7.10
CA ASP A 89 3.28 0.97 7.69
C ASP A 89 3.03 -0.09 6.65
N TYR A 90 2.48 0.32 5.51
CA TYR A 90 2.12 -0.57 4.41
C TYR A 90 2.41 0.13 3.09
N MET A 91 2.34 -0.62 2.01
CA MET A 91 2.47 -0.09 0.66
C MET A 91 1.38 -0.71 -0.20
N ASP A 92 0.80 0.08 -1.09
CA ASP A 92 -0.18 -0.43 -2.03
C ASP A 92 0.43 -1.51 -2.91
N VAL A 93 -0.38 -2.50 -3.26
CA VAL A 93 0.03 -3.57 -4.17
C VAL A 93 0.07 -3.00 -5.59
N SER A 94 1.19 -3.21 -6.29
CA SER A 94 1.30 -2.73 -7.67
C SER A 94 0.83 -3.82 -8.63
N PRO A 95 0.41 -3.44 -9.85
CA PRO A 95 0.02 -4.43 -10.85
C PRO A 95 1.12 -5.44 -11.16
N ARG A 96 2.37 -5.00 -11.13
CA ARG A 96 3.50 -5.88 -11.42
C ARG A 96 3.62 -7.02 -10.44
N MET A 97 3.24 -6.78 -9.20
CA MET A 97 3.36 -7.76 -8.15
C MET A 97 2.39 -8.92 -8.35
N VAL A 98 1.24 -8.63 -8.93
CA VAL A 98 0.17 -9.63 -9.07
C VAL A 98 0.33 -10.44 -10.35
N VAL A 99 0.85 -9.86 -11.40
CA VAL A 99 0.98 -10.55 -12.68
C VAL A 99 2.20 -11.43 -12.77
N SER A 100 3.13 -11.31 -11.86
CA SER A 100 4.37 -12.09 -11.93
C SER A 100 4.18 -13.53 -11.47
#